data_fa6cf958aa438596b2a86afde07e52f9
#
_entry.id   fa6cf958aa438596b2a86afde07e52f9
#
_cell.length_a   1.000
_cell.length_b   1.000
_cell.length_c   1.000
_cell.angle_alpha   90.00
_cell.angle_beta   90.00
_cell.angle_gamma   90.00
#
_symmetry.space_group_name_H-M   'P 1'
#
loop_
_entity.id
_entity.type
_entity.pdbx_description
1 polymer ?
#
loop_
_entity_poly.entity_id
_entity_poly.type
_entity_poly.pdbx_seq_one_letter_code
_entity_poly.pdbx_strand_id
1 'polypeptide(L)'
;MAQRPPLQKVTAALGITGILALGLMGCGGGGSAPAAGTSSAPEPAGSTSASASPSTSSTAAASSAPAAAAAGTLTAPGTKLKAGDPAVTHSNTGKDKADPKYVEALFTSTLTGIAAGTEADFAKFKDAAKYAGQTPYYVSVSHRIDSISKPALSISEPKVTAQLKDGSDAQSLIVFGAFDQCKSTRLATTGTGDALTLVVGSTMVSCQVFLAPAGDEVKSVQYEDSRFTYAKYGDNPYLKNPITWSK
;
A
#
# COMPACT_ATOMS: atom_id res chain seq x y z
N MET A 1 34.43 26.32 31.66
CA MET A 1 34.91 26.76 30.33
C MET A 1 35.40 25.51 29.61
N ALA A 2 34.60 24.94 28.72
CA ALA A 2 34.93 23.73 27.94
C ALA A 2 35.05 24.12 26.47
N GLN A 3 36.25 24.00 25.90
CA GLN A 3 36.56 24.31 24.51
C GLN A 3 35.99 23.23 23.59
N ARG A 4 35.29 23.66 22.54
CA ARG A 4 34.80 22.81 21.43
C ARG A 4 35.93 22.62 20.41
N PRO A 5 36.13 21.40 19.87
CA PRO A 5 37.09 21.17 18.80
C PRO A 5 36.56 21.66 17.43
N PRO A 6 37.44 22.04 16.49
CA PRO A 6 37.05 22.57 15.19
C PRO A 6 36.61 21.49 14.22
N LEU A 7 35.59 21.81 13.41
CA LEU A 7 35.09 21.01 12.30
C LEU A 7 36.14 20.95 11.17
N GLN A 8 36.58 19.74 10.83
CA GLN A 8 37.35 19.48 9.61
C GLN A 8 36.42 19.38 8.41
N LYS A 9 36.67 20.26 7.43
CA LYS A 9 36.04 20.19 6.10
C LYS A 9 36.69 19.05 5.27
N VAL A 10 35.94 18.01 4.95
CA VAL A 10 36.35 16.99 3.99
C VAL A 10 35.85 17.41 2.62
N THR A 11 36.78 17.75 1.74
CA THR A 11 36.52 18.02 0.32
C THR A 11 36.63 16.72 -0.44
N ALA A 12 35.53 16.19 -0.95
CA ALA A 12 35.52 15.01 -1.83
C ALA A 12 35.51 15.48 -3.30
N ALA A 13 36.51 15.08 -4.04
CA ALA A 13 36.67 15.35 -5.47
C ALA A 13 35.75 14.43 -6.30
N LEU A 14 35.02 15.04 -7.23
CA LEU A 14 34.25 14.35 -8.27
C LEU A 14 35.19 13.83 -9.37
N GLY A 15 35.13 12.53 -9.62
CA GLY A 15 35.65 11.92 -10.83
C GLY A 15 34.47 11.50 -11.73
N ILE A 16 34.30 12.22 -12.83
CA ILE A 16 33.36 11.89 -13.92
C ILE A 16 34.16 11.11 -14.96
N THR A 17 33.78 9.88 -15.24
CA THR A 17 34.21 9.20 -16.46
C THR A 17 33.00 8.54 -17.12
N GLY A 18 32.58 9.13 -18.24
CA GLY A 18 31.52 8.61 -19.09
C GLY A 18 32.01 7.50 -20.01
N ILE A 19 31.17 6.53 -20.30
CA ILE A 19 31.25 5.71 -21.50
C ILE A 19 29.85 5.53 -22.06
N LEU A 20 29.60 6.13 -23.22
CA LEU A 20 28.51 5.83 -24.13
C LEU A 20 28.77 4.50 -24.82
N ALA A 21 27.81 3.62 -24.89
CA ALA A 21 27.73 2.56 -25.88
C ALA A 21 26.29 2.44 -26.38
N LEU A 22 26.09 2.93 -27.61
CA LEU A 22 24.92 2.65 -28.44
C LEU A 22 25.00 1.22 -28.97
N GLY A 23 23.94 0.48 -28.87
CA GLY A 23 23.73 -0.80 -29.54
C GLY A 23 22.31 -0.87 -30.07
N LEU A 24 22.15 -0.52 -31.38
CA LEU A 24 20.95 -0.82 -32.18
C LEU A 24 21.05 -2.25 -32.71
N MET A 25 19.90 -2.81 -33.00
CA MET A 25 19.53 -3.85 -33.95
C MET A 25 18.85 -5.07 -33.36
N GLY A 26 17.66 -5.32 -33.92
CA GLY A 26 17.14 -6.62 -34.17
C GLY A 26 15.61 -6.68 -34.40
N CYS A 27 15.22 -6.37 -35.65
CA CYS A 27 13.89 -6.61 -36.20
C CYS A 27 13.80 -8.07 -36.71
N GLY A 28 12.67 -8.73 -36.50
CA GLY A 28 12.29 -10.02 -37.08
C GLY A 28 11.03 -10.55 -36.39
N GLY A 29 9.90 -10.72 -36.96
CA GLY A 29 9.48 -11.09 -38.29
C GLY A 29 8.90 -12.50 -38.30
N GLY A 30 7.58 -12.64 -38.61
CA GLY A 30 6.90 -13.93 -38.87
C GLY A 30 5.92 -14.35 -37.79
N GLY A 31 4.62 -14.42 -37.95
CA GLY A 31 3.83 -14.87 -39.11
C GLY A 31 3.27 -16.25 -38.84
N SER A 32 1.98 -16.36 -38.59
CA SER A 32 1.02 -17.34 -39.09
C SER A 32 -0.13 -17.65 -38.12
N ALA A 33 -1.32 -17.25 -38.49
CA ALA A 33 -2.58 -17.90 -38.15
C ALA A 33 -2.92 -18.89 -39.28
N PRO A 34 -4.01 -19.64 -39.34
CA PRO A 34 -5.09 -19.94 -38.41
C PRO A 34 -5.47 -21.44 -38.35
N ALA A 35 -6.31 -21.88 -37.45
CA ALA A 35 -7.21 -22.99 -37.74
C ALA A 35 -8.48 -22.90 -36.87
N ALA A 36 -9.58 -22.78 -37.58
CA ALA A 36 -10.94 -22.96 -37.08
C ALA A 36 -11.23 -24.43 -36.82
N GLY A 37 -12.01 -24.71 -35.79
CA GLY A 37 -12.59 -26.03 -35.52
C GLY A 37 -13.95 -25.88 -34.85
N THR A 38 -14.97 -25.92 -35.65
CA THR A 38 -16.36 -26.15 -35.30
C THR A 38 -16.60 -27.58 -34.78
N SER A 39 -17.36 -27.77 -33.71
CA SER A 39 -18.42 -28.84 -33.72
C SER A 39 -19.22 -28.85 -32.40
N SER A 40 -20.50 -28.56 -32.50
CA SER A 40 -21.67 -29.33 -32.14
C SER A 40 -21.98 -29.63 -30.66
N ALA A 41 -23.09 -29.07 -30.25
CA ALA A 41 -23.96 -29.52 -29.14
C ALA A 41 -24.55 -30.92 -29.45
N PRO A 42 -25.02 -31.64 -28.44
CA PRO A 42 -26.46 -31.58 -28.16
C PRO A 42 -26.86 -31.59 -26.68
N GLU A 43 -27.96 -30.94 -26.42
CA GLU A 43 -28.85 -31.13 -25.28
C GLU A 43 -29.44 -32.55 -25.26
N PRO A 44 -29.77 -33.15 -24.10
CA PRO A 44 -31.18 -33.25 -23.82
C PRO A 44 -31.62 -33.00 -22.37
N ALA A 45 -32.84 -32.57 -22.29
CA ALA A 45 -33.70 -32.36 -21.15
C ALA A 45 -33.89 -33.59 -20.24
N GLY A 46 -34.13 -33.33 -18.96
CA GLY A 46 -34.54 -34.37 -17.98
C GLY A 46 -35.07 -33.74 -16.69
N SER A 47 -36.34 -33.80 -16.58
CA SER A 47 -37.29 -33.34 -15.56
C SER A 47 -37.06 -33.79 -14.12
N THR A 48 -37.57 -32.92 -13.22
CA THR A 48 -38.31 -33.15 -11.96
C THR A 48 -37.63 -33.84 -10.79
N SER A 49 -37.54 -33.15 -9.65
CA SER A 49 -38.34 -33.48 -8.47
C SER A 49 -38.18 -32.45 -7.38
N ALA A 50 -39.26 -31.92 -6.94
CA ALA A 50 -39.38 -31.11 -5.73
C ALA A 50 -39.15 -32.01 -4.51
N SER A 51 -38.39 -31.51 -3.54
CA SER A 51 -38.48 -32.02 -2.17
C SER A 51 -38.31 -30.86 -1.19
N ALA A 52 -39.26 -30.78 -0.31
CA ALA A 52 -39.52 -29.72 0.63
C ALA A 52 -38.45 -29.56 1.71
N SER A 53 -38.33 -28.32 2.18
CA SER A 53 -37.65 -27.78 3.37
C SER A 53 -37.81 -28.61 4.65
N PRO A 54 -36.87 -28.39 5.59
CA PRO A 54 -37.26 -27.61 6.75
C PRO A 54 -36.43 -26.38 6.98
N SER A 55 -37.12 -25.25 7.18
CA SER A 55 -36.60 -24.00 7.71
C SER A 55 -36.09 -24.21 9.13
N THR A 56 -34.80 -24.23 9.30
CA THR A 56 -34.16 -23.92 10.60
C THR A 56 -33.83 -22.43 10.62
N SER A 57 -34.63 -21.67 11.33
CA SER A 57 -34.33 -20.27 11.67
C SER A 57 -33.04 -20.23 12.48
N SER A 58 -31.94 -19.98 11.81
CA SER A 58 -30.67 -19.62 12.45
C SER A 58 -30.76 -18.13 12.79
N THR A 59 -30.97 -17.83 14.06
CA THR A 59 -30.84 -16.47 14.61
C THR A 59 -29.38 -16.06 14.44
N ALA A 60 -29.08 -15.38 13.33
CA ALA A 60 -27.80 -14.74 13.13
C ALA A 60 -27.66 -13.64 14.20
N ALA A 61 -26.75 -13.85 15.14
CA ALA A 61 -26.28 -12.80 16.01
C ALA A 61 -25.76 -11.66 15.11
N ALA A 62 -26.45 -10.52 15.15
CA ALA A 62 -26.03 -9.32 14.48
C ALA A 62 -24.66 -8.92 15.05
N SER A 63 -23.59 -9.27 14.35
CA SER A 63 -22.30 -8.66 14.54
C SER A 63 -22.47 -7.17 14.21
N SER A 64 -22.47 -6.32 15.22
CA SER A 64 -22.49 -4.88 15.03
C SER A 64 -21.24 -4.50 14.26
N ALA A 65 -21.42 -4.26 12.96
CA ALA A 65 -20.37 -3.65 12.13
C ALA A 65 -19.96 -2.33 12.81
N PRO A 66 -18.65 -2.03 12.94
CA PRO A 66 -18.20 -0.74 13.45
C PRO A 66 -18.87 0.35 12.61
N ALA A 67 -19.46 1.33 13.29
CA ALA A 67 -20.13 2.45 12.64
C ALA A 67 -19.16 3.06 11.62
N ALA A 68 -19.57 3.10 10.37
CA ALA A 68 -18.80 3.76 9.32
C ALA A 68 -18.51 5.20 9.79
N ALA A 69 -17.22 5.55 9.91
CA ALA A 69 -16.83 6.91 10.25
C ALA A 69 -17.54 7.87 9.28
N ALA A 70 -18.18 8.91 9.83
CA ALA A 70 -18.87 9.89 9.01
C ALA A 70 -17.91 10.44 7.95
N ALA A 71 -18.33 10.42 6.68
CA ALA A 71 -17.51 10.88 5.58
C ALA A 71 -16.97 12.28 5.89
N GLY A 72 -15.63 12.44 5.94
CA GLY A 72 -14.98 13.73 6.14
C GLY A 72 -14.33 13.97 7.51
N THR A 73 -14.51 13.09 8.50
CA THR A 73 -13.83 13.24 9.80
C THR A 73 -12.75 12.19 9.96
N LEU A 74 -11.52 12.64 10.23
CA LEU A 74 -10.40 11.72 10.51
C LEU A 74 -10.73 10.79 11.68
N THR A 75 -10.38 9.53 11.53
CA THR A 75 -10.43 8.57 12.64
C THR A 75 -9.52 9.05 13.78
N ALA A 76 -10.03 9.05 14.99
CA ALA A 76 -9.32 9.59 16.14
C ALA A 76 -7.96 8.88 16.37
N PRO A 77 -6.92 9.62 16.78
CA PRO A 77 -5.66 9.02 17.21
C PRO A 77 -5.89 7.99 18.33
N GLY A 78 -5.13 6.90 18.31
CA GLY A 78 -5.23 5.83 19.30
C GLY A 78 -6.33 4.81 19.04
N THR A 79 -7.12 4.98 17.97
CA THR A 79 -8.15 4.00 17.59
C THR A 79 -7.51 2.65 17.27
N LYS A 80 -8.06 1.57 17.88
CA LYS A 80 -7.67 0.19 17.65
C LYS A 80 -8.72 -0.49 16.77
N LEU A 81 -8.28 -1.09 15.69
CA LEU A 81 -9.09 -1.70 14.64
C LEU A 81 -8.63 -3.13 14.38
N LYS A 82 -9.48 -3.93 13.79
CA LYS A 82 -9.12 -5.24 13.22
C LYS A 82 -8.84 -5.10 11.73
N ALA A 83 -8.11 -6.05 11.17
CA ALA A 83 -8.00 -6.17 9.73
C ALA A 83 -9.41 -6.24 9.11
N GLY A 84 -9.64 -5.47 8.05
CA GLY A 84 -10.95 -5.29 7.43
C GLY A 84 -11.75 -4.09 7.93
N ASP A 85 -11.45 -3.53 9.11
CA ASP A 85 -12.12 -2.33 9.62
C ASP A 85 -11.61 -1.08 8.87
N PRO A 86 -12.50 -0.17 8.44
CA PRO A 86 -12.09 1.05 7.78
C PRO A 86 -11.66 2.14 8.77
N ALA A 87 -10.71 2.98 8.37
CA ALA A 87 -10.38 4.23 9.03
C ALA A 87 -10.34 5.37 8.02
N VAL A 88 -10.79 6.56 8.42
CA VAL A 88 -10.56 7.77 7.62
C VAL A 88 -9.17 8.31 7.95
N THR A 89 -8.33 8.36 6.94
CA THR A 89 -6.94 8.78 7.01
C THR A 89 -6.71 9.98 6.09
N HIS A 90 -5.61 10.66 6.28
CA HIS A 90 -5.24 11.85 5.51
C HIS A 90 -3.91 11.64 4.80
N SER A 91 -3.75 12.27 3.67
CA SER A 91 -2.46 12.45 3.02
C SER A 91 -2.38 13.77 2.27
N ASN A 92 -1.17 14.27 2.06
CA ASN A 92 -0.93 15.51 1.33
C ASN A 92 0.35 15.45 0.51
N THR A 93 0.41 16.28 -0.53
CA THR A 93 1.65 16.56 -1.26
C THR A 93 2.19 17.91 -0.81
N GLY A 94 3.53 18.01 -0.73
CA GLY A 94 4.18 19.27 -0.37
C GLY A 94 4.16 19.57 1.13
N LYS A 95 4.83 20.65 1.49
CA LYS A 95 5.08 21.04 2.90
C LYS A 95 4.29 22.26 3.31
N ASP A 96 3.99 23.14 2.36
CA ASP A 96 3.38 24.44 2.59
C ASP A 96 2.00 24.47 1.95
N LYS A 97 0.99 24.74 2.77
CA LYS A 97 -0.40 24.88 2.29
C LYS A 97 -0.58 26.05 1.34
N ALA A 98 0.30 27.06 1.40
CA ALA A 98 0.30 28.19 0.47
C ALA A 98 0.92 27.83 -0.90
N ASP A 99 1.64 26.71 -1.03
CA ASP A 99 2.19 26.27 -2.31
C ASP A 99 1.04 25.96 -3.29
N PRO A 100 1.03 26.54 -4.50
CA PRO A 100 0.04 26.19 -5.53
C PRO A 100 -0.01 24.69 -5.86
N LYS A 101 1.05 23.93 -5.61
CA LYS A 101 1.11 22.48 -5.81
C LYS A 101 0.61 21.67 -4.61
N TYR A 102 0.34 22.32 -3.48
CA TYR A 102 -0.17 21.62 -2.30
C TYR A 102 -1.56 21.03 -2.59
N VAL A 103 -1.69 19.76 -2.31
CA VAL A 103 -2.94 19.00 -2.42
C VAL A 103 -3.08 18.15 -1.18
N GLU A 104 -4.26 18.10 -0.61
CA GLU A 104 -4.59 17.18 0.48
C GLU A 104 -5.83 16.37 0.13
N ALA A 105 -5.89 15.15 0.64
CA ALA A 105 -7.02 14.26 0.45
C ALA A 105 -7.32 13.47 1.71
N LEU A 106 -8.59 13.12 1.86
CA LEU A 106 -9.05 12.13 2.81
C LEU A 106 -9.26 10.80 2.10
N PHE A 107 -8.91 9.74 2.79
CA PHE A 107 -9.05 8.37 2.32
C PHE A 107 -9.78 7.53 3.34
N THR A 108 -10.64 6.65 2.88
CA THR A 108 -11.00 5.46 3.65
C THR A 108 -9.92 4.41 3.41
N SER A 109 -9.15 4.12 4.46
CA SER A 109 -8.06 3.14 4.45
C SER A 109 -8.46 1.90 5.22
N THR A 110 -8.19 0.72 4.66
CA THR A 110 -8.53 -0.58 5.26
C THR A 110 -7.34 -1.53 5.12
N LEU A 111 -6.85 -2.07 6.22
CA LEU A 111 -5.86 -3.15 6.18
C LEU A 111 -6.52 -4.40 5.61
N THR A 112 -6.08 -4.82 4.42
CA THR A 112 -6.65 -6.00 3.73
C THR A 112 -5.87 -7.29 4.01
N GLY A 113 -4.62 -7.18 4.47
CA GLY A 113 -3.85 -8.36 4.83
C GLY A 113 -2.45 -8.07 5.37
N ILE A 114 -1.98 -9.01 6.18
CA ILE A 114 -0.59 -9.16 6.60
C ILE A 114 -0.22 -10.62 6.31
N ALA A 115 0.53 -10.87 5.26
CA ALA A 115 0.96 -12.20 4.85
C ALA A 115 2.46 -12.39 5.06
N ALA A 116 2.85 -13.47 5.71
CA ALA A 116 4.25 -13.86 5.82
C ALA A 116 4.71 -14.48 4.50
N GLY A 117 5.88 -14.07 4.05
CA GLY A 117 6.63 -14.74 2.99
C GLY A 117 7.64 -15.74 3.56
N THR A 118 8.63 -16.04 2.74
CA THR A 118 9.72 -16.95 3.10
C THR A 118 11.08 -16.35 2.75
N GLU A 119 12.15 -16.86 3.32
CA GLU A 119 13.51 -16.45 2.97
C GLU A 119 13.79 -16.66 1.45
N ALA A 120 13.16 -17.65 0.82
CA ALA A 120 13.28 -17.91 -0.60
C ALA A 120 12.79 -16.73 -1.49
N ASP A 121 11.93 -15.88 -0.97
CA ASP A 121 11.43 -14.70 -1.70
C ASP A 121 12.54 -13.68 -1.99
N PHE A 122 13.65 -13.74 -1.22
CA PHE A 122 14.83 -12.90 -1.46
C PHE A 122 15.80 -13.48 -2.50
N ALA A 123 15.59 -14.71 -2.98
CA ALA A 123 16.54 -15.36 -3.91
C ALA A 123 16.79 -14.56 -5.19
N LYS A 124 15.85 -13.71 -5.61
CA LYS A 124 15.99 -12.84 -6.78
C LYS A 124 16.83 -11.57 -6.51
N PHE A 125 17.16 -11.28 -5.25
CA PHE A 125 17.94 -10.09 -4.90
C PHE A 125 19.43 -10.33 -5.07
N LYS A 126 20.12 -9.34 -5.62
CA LYS A 126 21.59 -9.39 -5.80
C LYS A 126 22.34 -9.68 -4.49
N ASP A 127 21.79 -9.16 -3.37
CA ASP A 127 22.38 -9.27 -2.03
C ASP A 127 21.51 -10.12 -1.11
N ALA A 128 20.94 -11.23 -1.59
CA ALA A 128 20.05 -12.12 -0.83
C ALA A 128 20.59 -12.50 0.57
N ALA A 129 21.91 -12.71 0.67
CA ALA A 129 22.55 -13.05 1.95
C ALA A 129 22.37 -11.99 3.05
N LYS A 130 22.08 -10.73 2.72
CA LYS A 130 21.79 -9.69 3.73
C LYS A 130 20.48 -9.91 4.46
N TYR A 131 19.60 -10.73 3.91
CA TYR A 131 18.27 -11.03 4.46
C TYR A 131 18.21 -12.41 5.12
N ALA A 132 19.37 -13.08 5.28
CA ALA A 132 19.42 -14.36 5.98
C ALA A 132 18.84 -14.22 7.40
N GLY A 133 17.94 -15.13 7.77
CA GLY A 133 17.23 -15.09 9.04
C GLY A 133 16.16 -14.01 9.15
N GLN A 134 15.75 -13.38 8.04
CA GLN A 134 14.63 -12.43 7.97
C GLN A 134 13.44 -13.06 7.27
N THR A 135 12.24 -12.78 7.78
CA THR A 135 10.98 -13.14 7.11
C THR A 135 10.37 -11.88 6.51
N PRO A 136 10.10 -11.83 5.19
CA PRO A 136 9.36 -10.71 4.61
C PRO A 136 7.88 -10.83 4.96
N TYR A 137 7.28 -9.71 5.32
CA TYR A 137 5.83 -9.59 5.52
C TYR A 137 5.26 -8.63 4.49
N TYR A 138 4.25 -9.10 3.78
CA TYR A 138 3.52 -8.33 2.77
C TYR A 138 2.30 -7.70 3.42
N VAL A 139 2.34 -6.39 3.61
CA VAL A 139 1.26 -5.62 4.21
C VAL A 139 0.48 -4.92 3.10
N SER A 140 -0.78 -5.28 2.94
CA SER A 140 -1.67 -4.73 1.92
C SER A 140 -2.73 -3.84 2.56
N VAL A 141 -2.85 -2.61 2.06
CA VAL A 141 -3.85 -1.64 2.51
C VAL A 141 -4.62 -1.13 1.30
N SER A 142 -5.94 -1.16 1.38
CA SER A 142 -6.82 -0.53 0.39
C SER A 142 -7.07 0.91 0.79
N HIS A 143 -6.96 1.85 -0.15
CA HIS A 143 -7.19 3.27 0.04
C HIS A 143 -8.20 3.76 -1.00
N ARG A 144 -9.34 4.28 -0.56
CA ARG A 144 -10.32 4.92 -1.41
C ARG A 144 -10.28 6.43 -1.17
N ILE A 145 -10.19 7.24 -2.23
CA ILE A 145 -10.29 8.69 -2.10
C ILE A 145 -11.73 9.07 -1.73
N ASP A 146 -11.93 9.70 -0.58
CA ASP A 146 -13.23 10.23 -0.16
C ASP A 146 -13.40 11.70 -0.57
N SER A 147 -12.30 12.47 -0.48
CA SER A 147 -12.26 13.85 -0.94
C SER A 147 -10.85 14.28 -1.31
N ILE A 148 -10.73 15.29 -2.15
CA ILE A 148 -9.48 15.92 -2.57
C ILE A 148 -9.67 17.43 -2.61
N SER A 149 -8.72 18.20 -2.10
CA SER A 149 -8.83 19.65 -1.93
C SER A 149 -8.92 20.43 -3.26
N LYS A 150 -8.31 19.89 -4.32
CA LYS A 150 -8.37 20.42 -5.69
C LYS A 150 -7.97 19.36 -6.70
N PRO A 151 -8.32 19.51 -8.00
CA PRO A 151 -7.88 18.60 -9.06
C PRO A 151 -6.37 18.40 -9.03
N ALA A 152 -5.92 17.13 -9.08
CA ALA A 152 -4.51 16.76 -9.08
C ALA A 152 -4.28 15.47 -9.89
N LEU A 153 -3.11 15.37 -10.52
CA LEU A 153 -2.69 14.18 -11.26
C LEU A 153 -2.30 13.03 -10.32
N SER A 154 -1.78 13.35 -9.15
CA SER A 154 -1.30 12.37 -8.18
C SER A 154 -1.40 12.90 -6.76
N ILE A 155 -1.49 11.99 -5.81
CA ILE A 155 -1.35 12.26 -4.39
C ILE A 155 -0.59 11.08 -3.76
N SER A 156 0.17 11.35 -2.70
CA SER A 156 0.80 10.29 -1.93
C SER A 156 -0.27 9.44 -1.24
N GLU A 157 -0.03 8.16 -1.12
CA GLU A 157 -0.86 7.28 -0.29
C GLU A 157 -0.67 7.60 1.20
N PRO A 158 -1.68 7.35 2.05
CA PRO A 158 -1.51 7.38 3.50
C PRO A 158 -0.41 6.41 3.93
N LYS A 159 0.57 6.92 4.67
CA LYS A 159 1.72 6.14 5.09
C LYS A 159 1.36 5.21 6.24
N VAL A 160 1.83 3.98 6.17
CA VAL A 160 1.72 3.01 7.26
C VAL A 160 3.09 2.47 7.67
N THR A 161 3.19 2.06 8.92
CA THR A 161 4.32 1.31 9.50
C THR A 161 3.82 -0.01 10.05
N ALA A 162 4.70 -0.98 10.22
CA ALA A 162 4.34 -2.28 10.79
C ALA A 162 5.04 -2.46 12.13
N GLN A 163 4.36 -3.15 13.05
CA GLN A 163 4.87 -3.44 14.39
C GLN A 163 5.08 -4.94 14.55
N LEU A 164 6.21 -5.30 15.13
CA LEU A 164 6.53 -6.67 15.54
C LEU A 164 5.72 -7.09 16.78
N LYS A 165 5.81 -8.35 17.12
CA LYS A 165 5.11 -8.93 18.28
C LYS A 165 5.52 -8.29 19.61
N ASP A 166 6.78 -7.87 19.73
CA ASP A 166 7.32 -7.19 20.91
C ASP A 166 6.93 -5.70 20.98
N GLY A 167 6.26 -5.17 19.94
CA GLY A 167 5.84 -3.76 19.82
C GLY A 167 6.88 -2.85 19.18
N SER A 168 8.04 -3.35 18.80
CA SER A 168 9.03 -2.59 18.06
C SER A 168 8.62 -2.42 16.58
N ASP A 169 9.21 -1.43 15.90
CA ASP A 169 8.95 -1.20 14.48
C ASP A 169 9.61 -2.28 13.61
N ALA A 170 8.83 -2.87 12.72
CA ALA A 170 9.37 -3.73 11.67
C ALA A 170 10.13 -2.89 10.64
N GLN A 171 11.28 -3.38 10.19
CA GLN A 171 12.08 -2.69 9.19
C GLN A 171 11.36 -2.68 7.83
N SER A 172 11.07 -1.49 7.29
CA SER A 172 10.54 -1.36 5.94
C SER A 172 11.61 -1.70 4.90
N LEU A 173 11.27 -2.54 3.92
CA LEU A 173 12.12 -2.87 2.78
C LEU A 173 11.66 -2.08 1.56
N ILE A 174 12.52 -1.17 1.09
CA ILE A 174 12.29 -0.44 -0.17
C ILE A 174 12.74 -1.33 -1.32
N VAL A 175 11.80 -1.73 -2.17
CA VAL A 175 12.06 -2.63 -3.30
C VAL A 175 11.82 -1.89 -4.60
N PHE A 176 12.83 -1.87 -5.45
CA PHE A 176 12.69 -1.47 -6.85
C PHE A 176 12.40 -2.73 -7.68
N GLY A 177 11.13 -3.01 -7.88
CA GLY A 177 10.64 -4.22 -8.52
C GLY A 177 9.54 -4.88 -7.67
N ALA A 178 8.70 -5.66 -8.31
CA ALA A 178 7.60 -6.29 -7.61
C ALA A 178 8.01 -7.65 -7.03
N PHE A 179 7.73 -7.87 -5.77
CA PHE A 179 7.44 -9.21 -5.31
C PHE A 179 6.13 -9.66 -5.94
N ASP A 180 6.04 -10.87 -6.44
CA ASP A 180 4.80 -11.38 -7.05
C ASP A 180 3.63 -11.36 -6.06
N GLN A 181 3.94 -11.48 -4.77
CA GLN A 181 3.00 -11.47 -3.66
C GLN A 181 2.59 -10.06 -3.21
N CYS A 182 3.31 -9.01 -3.63
CA CYS A 182 3.14 -7.65 -3.14
C CYS A 182 2.94 -6.68 -4.31
N LYS A 183 1.73 -6.67 -4.86
CA LYS A 183 1.38 -5.84 -6.01
C LYS A 183 0.52 -4.66 -5.56
N SER A 184 0.99 -3.46 -5.88
CA SER A 184 0.21 -2.24 -5.72
C SER A 184 -0.57 -1.92 -6.99
N THR A 185 -1.74 -1.31 -6.83
CA THR A 185 -2.52 -0.72 -7.92
C THR A 185 -2.43 0.80 -7.85
N ARG A 186 -3.01 1.48 -8.81
CA ARG A 186 -3.05 2.95 -8.85
C ARG A 186 -4.49 3.45 -8.78
N LEU A 187 -4.64 4.66 -8.27
CA LEU A 187 -5.90 5.38 -8.35
C LEU A 187 -6.28 5.65 -9.81
N ALA A 188 -7.58 5.60 -10.09
CA ALA A 188 -8.08 5.95 -11.40
C ALA A 188 -7.93 7.44 -11.66
N THR A 189 -7.66 7.79 -12.92
CA THR A 189 -7.62 9.17 -13.42
C THR A 189 -8.66 9.36 -14.51
N THR A 190 -9.12 10.59 -14.70
CA THR A 190 -9.99 11.00 -15.79
C THR A 190 -9.39 12.22 -16.49
N GLY A 191 -9.80 12.47 -17.73
CA GLY A 191 -9.22 13.53 -18.56
C GLY A 191 -8.15 13.02 -19.51
N THR A 192 -7.51 13.93 -20.23
CA THR A 192 -6.43 13.63 -21.19
C THR A 192 -5.33 14.68 -21.12
N GLY A 193 -4.10 14.29 -21.39
CA GLY A 193 -2.94 15.19 -21.36
C GLY A 193 -2.79 15.92 -20.03
N ASP A 194 -2.64 17.23 -20.07
CA ASP A 194 -2.45 18.06 -18.86
C ASP A 194 -3.72 18.20 -18.01
N ALA A 195 -4.88 17.77 -18.53
CA ALA A 195 -6.16 17.78 -17.81
C ALA A 195 -6.43 16.46 -17.04
N LEU A 196 -5.47 15.55 -16.97
CA LEU A 196 -5.60 14.33 -16.17
C LEU A 196 -5.75 14.68 -14.68
N THR A 197 -6.78 14.14 -14.05
CA THR A 197 -7.04 14.32 -12.61
C THR A 197 -7.48 13.01 -11.95
N LEU A 198 -7.20 12.89 -10.66
CA LEU A 198 -7.65 11.77 -9.85
C LEU A 198 -9.17 11.75 -9.73
N VAL A 199 -9.74 10.55 -9.72
CA VAL A 199 -11.18 10.32 -9.55
C VAL A 199 -11.49 10.11 -8.08
N VAL A 200 -12.32 10.99 -7.49
CA VAL A 200 -12.89 10.80 -6.15
C VAL A 200 -13.75 9.53 -6.14
N GLY A 201 -13.64 8.73 -5.11
CA GLY A 201 -14.27 7.40 -5.01
C GLY A 201 -13.45 6.26 -5.60
N SER A 202 -12.37 6.55 -6.36
CA SER A 202 -11.48 5.50 -6.85
C SER A 202 -10.68 4.87 -5.71
N THR A 203 -10.32 3.60 -5.89
CA THR A 203 -9.61 2.80 -4.92
C THR A 203 -8.27 2.35 -5.50
N MET A 204 -7.24 2.36 -4.66
CA MET A 204 -5.96 1.70 -4.91
C MET A 204 -5.64 0.70 -3.79
N VAL A 205 -4.79 -0.25 -4.09
CA VAL A 205 -4.15 -1.10 -3.08
C VAL A 205 -2.68 -0.73 -3.03
N SER A 206 -2.18 -0.39 -1.86
CA SER A 206 -0.76 -0.33 -1.59
C SER A 206 -0.29 -1.63 -0.97
N CYS A 207 0.86 -2.13 -1.39
CA CYS A 207 1.53 -3.24 -0.75
C CYS A 207 2.94 -2.83 -0.37
N GLN A 208 3.28 -2.98 0.90
CA GLN A 208 4.59 -2.67 1.46
C GLN A 208 5.20 -3.92 2.07
N VAL A 209 6.53 -4.03 1.96
CA VAL A 209 7.26 -5.17 2.53
C VAL A 209 7.96 -4.72 3.81
N PHE A 210 7.73 -5.49 4.86
CA PHE A 210 8.42 -5.31 6.15
C PHE A 210 9.19 -6.57 6.51
N LEU A 211 10.27 -6.42 7.26
CA LEU A 211 11.12 -7.51 7.68
C LEU A 211 10.90 -7.79 9.15
N ALA A 212 10.75 -9.07 9.49
CA ALA A 212 10.78 -9.55 10.86
C ALA A 212 11.97 -10.49 11.05
N PRO A 213 12.74 -10.37 12.14
CA PRO A 213 13.77 -11.33 12.50
C PRO A 213 13.20 -12.75 12.66
N ALA A 214 14.05 -13.76 12.53
CA ALA A 214 13.65 -15.15 12.76
C ALA A 214 13.01 -15.32 14.14
N GLY A 215 11.83 -15.94 14.17
CA GLY A 215 11.06 -16.16 15.39
C GLY A 215 10.16 -15.02 15.82
N ASP A 216 10.18 -13.89 15.10
CA ASP A 216 9.27 -12.78 15.30
C ASP A 216 8.25 -12.67 14.15
N GLU A 217 7.22 -11.87 14.33
CA GLU A 217 6.16 -11.67 13.36
C GLU A 217 5.66 -10.22 13.33
N VAL A 218 5.19 -9.76 12.17
CA VAL A 218 4.40 -8.53 12.07
C VAL A 218 3.01 -8.80 12.61
N LYS A 219 2.65 -8.11 13.69
CA LYS A 219 1.39 -8.29 14.41
C LYS A 219 0.36 -7.22 14.12
N SER A 220 0.79 -5.99 13.90
CA SER A 220 -0.10 -4.87 13.65
C SER A 220 0.50 -3.88 12.65
N VAL A 221 -0.37 -3.04 12.11
CA VAL A 221 -0.04 -1.96 11.17
C VAL A 221 -0.56 -0.66 11.75
N GLN A 222 0.26 0.37 11.71
CA GLN A 222 -0.06 1.69 12.25
C GLN A 222 -0.11 2.71 11.13
N TYR A 223 -1.09 3.61 11.19
CA TYR A 223 -1.15 4.77 10.32
C TYR A 223 -0.31 5.90 10.91
N GLU A 224 0.59 6.42 10.10
CA GLU A 224 1.29 7.66 10.34
C GLU A 224 0.71 8.75 9.43
N ASP A 225 0.18 9.82 10.01
CA ASP A 225 -0.18 10.98 9.21
C ASP A 225 1.07 11.66 8.65
N SER A 226 0.92 12.39 7.54
CA SER A 226 2.02 13.09 6.92
C SER A 226 2.68 14.06 7.89
N ARG A 227 4.01 14.00 7.96
CA ARG A 227 4.82 14.95 8.74
C ARG A 227 4.62 16.41 8.33
N PHE A 228 4.03 16.66 7.18
CA PHE A 228 3.77 17.99 6.65
C PHE A 228 2.38 18.54 7.01
N THR A 229 1.54 17.72 7.62
CA THR A 229 0.21 18.14 8.07
C THR A 229 0.29 19.09 9.26
N TYR A 230 1.32 18.97 10.09
CA TYR A 230 1.50 19.72 11.33
C TYR A 230 2.66 20.71 11.24
N ALA A 231 2.53 21.85 11.91
CA ALA A 231 3.58 22.88 11.94
C ALA A 231 4.90 22.36 12.50
N LYS A 232 4.81 21.46 13.48
CA LYS A 232 5.94 20.71 14.01
C LYS A 232 5.62 19.23 13.99
N TYR A 233 6.58 18.42 13.58
CA TYR A 233 6.41 16.96 13.52
C TYR A 233 5.97 16.37 14.87
N GLY A 234 6.51 16.87 15.99
CA GLY A 234 6.14 16.42 17.34
C GLY A 234 4.74 16.78 17.80
N ASP A 235 4.04 17.67 17.10
CA ASP A 235 2.65 18.06 17.40
C ASP A 235 1.64 17.08 16.76
N ASN A 236 2.11 16.16 15.90
CA ASN A 236 1.26 15.17 15.27
C ASN A 236 0.76 14.15 16.30
N PRO A 237 -0.54 14.10 16.62
CA PRO A 237 -1.07 13.21 17.63
C PRO A 237 -0.99 11.72 17.24
N TYR A 238 -0.92 11.41 15.94
CA TYR A 238 -0.80 10.04 15.44
C TYR A 238 0.60 9.46 15.65
N LEU A 239 1.64 10.27 15.88
CA LEU A 239 2.96 9.76 16.26
C LEU A 239 2.97 9.12 17.65
N LYS A 240 2.19 9.68 18.57
CA LYS A 240 2.12 9.18 19.95
C LYS A 240 1.02 8.13 20.13
N ASN A 241 -0.06 8.32 19.41
CA ASN A 241 -1.24 7.46 19.48
C ASN A 241 -1.70 7.13 18.06
N PRO A 242 -1.03 6.24 17.33
CA PRO A 242 -1.42 5.90 15.96
C PRO A 242 -2.76 5.16 15.91
N ILE A 243 -3.47 5.27 14.78
CA ILE A 243 -4.51 4.32 14.44
C ILE A 243 -3.79 2.99 14.18
N THR A 244 -4.27 1.91 14.79
CA THR A 244 -3.60 0.61 14.70
C THR A 244 -4.59 -0.45 14.26
N TRP A 245 -4.27 -1.16 13.19
CA TRP A 245 -4.96 -2.40 12.79
C TRP A 245 -4.17 -3.60 13.27
N SER A 246 -4.85 -4.59 13.81
CA SER A 246 -4.29 -5.89 14.18
C SER A 246 -4.94 -7.02 13.39
N LYS A 247 -4.21 -8.14 13.27
CA LYS A 247 -4.78 -9.38 12.70
C LYS A 247 -6.03 -9.81 13.45
#